data_060fc597d271392eac0d51de0676e5eb
#
_entry.id   060fc597d271392eac0d51de0676e5eb
#
_cell.length_a   1.000
_cell.length_b   1.000
_cell.length_c   1.000
_cell.angle_alpha   90.00
_cell.angle_beta   90.00
_cell.angle_gamma   90.00
#
_symmetry.space_group_name_H-M   'P 1'
#
loop_
_entity.id
_entity.type
_entity.pdbx_description
1 polymer ?
#
loop_
_entity_poly.entity_id
_entity_poly.type
_entity_poly.pdbx_seq_one_letter_code
_entity_poly.pdbx_strand_id
1 'polypeptide(L)'
;MAIVGRPNVGKSTLFNVIAGDTISIVKDTPGVTRDRIYADCTWLNMNFTLIDTGGIEPDSSDIILSQMREQAQIAIDTANVIIFITDVRQGLVDADAKVADMLRRSRKPVVLVVNKVDNFDRQMMDVYEFYNLGIGEPHAISASGKLGIGDMLDEVTGYFDPEMENEEESEIPRIAIVGKPNVGKSSLVNKLLGSNRVIVSDIAGTTRDAIDTTIMHNGNEYIFIDTAGLRKKNKIKEELERYSIIRTVSAVERADVVVLLINATEGVTEQDAKIAGIAHERGKGMIIAVNKWDALEKDDKTIYRFTEKVRNTLAYMPYAELLFISAKTGQRLPKLFETIDMVLQYQNLRVQTGVLNEILTEAMAMQQPPSDRGKRLKIYYMTQVSVKPPTFVIFVNDKELMHFSYVRYLENKIRESFGFRGTPLKFIIRERKEKEQ
;
A
#
# COMPACT_ATOMS: atom_id res chain seq x y z
N MET A 1 -10.27 -3.26 -3.87
CA MET A 1 -11.62 -2.86 -4.31
C MET A 1 -11.61 -1.41 -4.77
N ALA A 2 -12.28 -1.05 -5.87
CA ALA A 2 -12.35 0.34 -6.35
C ALA A 2 -13.80 0.76 -6.64
N ILE A 3 -14.14 2.02 -6.33
CA ILE A 3 -15.46 2.60 -6.61
C ILE A 3 -15.36 3.43 -7.90
N VAL A 4 -16.22 3.12 -8.88
CA VAL A 4 -16.31 3.80 -10.18
C VAL A 4 -17.74 4.29 -10.40
N GLY A 5 -17.92 5.45 -11.02
CA GLY A 5 -19.23 5.99 -11.35
C GLY A 5 -19.16 7.46 -11.71
N ARG A 6 -20.26 8.02 -12.18
CA ARG A 6 -20.37 9.44 -12.57
C ARG A 6 -20.10 10.39 -11.40
N PRO A 7 -19.78 11.66 -11.65
CA PRO A 7 -19.83 12.70 -10.62
C PRO A 7 -21.22 12.74 -9.93
N ASN A 8 -21.23 13.05 -8.66
CA ASN A 8 -22.43 13.25 -7.83
C ASN A 8 -23.37 12.04 -7.63
N VAL A 9 -22.99 10.81 -8.04
CA VAL A 9 -23.75 9.58 -7.74
C VAL A 9 -23.58 9.11 -6.29
N GLY A 10 -22.64 9.69 -5.54
CA GLY A 10 -22.40 9.39 -4.12
C GLY A 10 -21.19 8.50 -3.85
N LYS A 11 -20.18 8.44 -4.76
CA LYS A 11 -18.94 7.67 -4.55
C LYS A 11 -18.26 7.98 -3.24
N SER A 12 -17.94 9.25 -2.99
CA SER A 12 -17.24 9.68 -1.77
C SER A 12 -18.09 9.50 -0.51
N THR A 13 -19.44 9.58 -0.64
CA THR A 13 -20.34 9.25 0.47
C THR A 13 -20.26 7.77 0.81
N LEU A 14 -20.34 6.89 -0.18
CA LEU A 14 -20.20 5.45 0.00
C LEU A 14 -18.83 5.10 0.56
N PHE A 15 -17.76 5.68 -0.02
CA PHE A 15 -16.41 5.52 0.49
C PHE A 15 -16.29 5.89 1.97
N ASN A 16 -16.79 7.06 2.37
CA ASN A 16 -16.72 7.52 3.76
C ASN A 16 -17.55 6.64 4.72
N VAL A 17 -18.67 6.09 4.27
CA VAL A 17 -19.50 5.19 5.09
C VAL A 17 -18.77 3.86 5.29
N ILE A 18 -18.28 3.24 4.23
CA ILE A 18 -17.54 1.98 4.32
C ILE A 18 -16.27 2.20 5.16
N ALA A 19 -15.50 3.24 4.88
CA ALA A 19 -14.28 3.57 5.63
C ALA A 19 -14.58 3.94 7.09
N GLY A 20 -15.67 4.64 7.39
CA GLY A 20 -16.03 5.09 8.74
C GLY A 20 -16.55 3.98 9.65
N ASP A 21 -17.28 3.02 9.10
CA ASP A 21 -17.88 1.92 9.88
C ASP A 21 -16.96 0.70 10.02
N THR A 22 -15.92 0.59 9.17
CA THR A 22 -15.04 -0.58 9.06
C THR A 22 -13.57 -0.30 9.38
N ILE A 23 -13.21 0.94 9.77
CA ILE A 23 -11.79 1.30 10.00
C ILE A 23 -11.22 0.56 11.22
N SER A 24 -10.27 -0.30 10.97
CA SER A 24 -9.23 -0.71 11.90
C SER A 24 -8.31 0.51 12.17
N ILE A 25 -8.11 0.86 13.42
CA ILE A 25 -7.40 2.03 13.96
C ILE A 25 -6.22 2.46 13.10
N VAL A 26 -6.39 3.51 12.28
CA VAL A 26 -5.29 4.17 11.59
C VAL A 26 -4.52 5.00 12.62
N LYS A 27 -3.28 4.61 12.93
CA LYS A 27 -2.36 5.44 13.71
C LYS A 27 -1.98 6.67 12.90
N ASP A 28 -2.07 7.85 13.50
CA ASP A 28 -1.55 9.09 12.93
C ASP A 28 -0.02 8.99 12.76
N THR A 29 0.43 8.65 11.58
CA THR A 29 1.86 8.63 11.24
C THR A 29 2.26 10.02 10.73
N PRO A 30 3.24 10.69 11.37
CA PRO A 30 3.69 12.01 10.92
C PRO A 30 4.19 11.97 9.48
N GLY A 31 3.68 12.86 8.62
CA GLY A 31 4.07 12.95 7.21
C GLY A 31 3.09 12.29 6.23
N VAL A 32 2.12 11.52 6.70
CA VAL A 32 1.04 10.98 5.87
C VAL A 32 -0.18 11.88 6.02
N THR A 33 -0.46 12.69 5.00
CA THR A 33 -1.73 13.43 4.93
C THR A 33 -2.85 12.43 4.65
N ARG A 34 -4.00 12.58 5.31
CA ARG A 34 -5.25 11.85 5.02
C ARG A 34 -5.73 12.20 3.59
N ASP A 35 -5.05 11.70 2.58
CA ASP A 35 -5.59 11.71 1.24
C ASP A 35 -6.73 10.69 1.20
N ARG A 36 -7.96 11.18 0.98
CA ARG A 36 -9.21 10.41 0.93
C ARG A 36 -9.33 9.52 -0.32
N ILE A 37 -8.21 9.05 -0.85
CA ILE A 37 -8.17 8.28 -2.10
C ILE A 37 -8.27 6.77 -1.82
N TYR A 38 -7.80 6.32 -0.67
CA TYR A 38 -7.86 4.91 -0.25
C TYR A 38 -8.09 4.78 1.26
N ALA A 39 -8.68 3.67 1.66
CA ALA A 39 -8.88 3.30 3.06
C ALA A 39 -8.73 1.79 3.25
N ASP A 40 -8.13 1.38 4.36
CA ASP A 40 -8.14 -0.02 4.77
C ASP A 40 -9.41 -0.31 5.53
N CYS A 41 -10.11 -1.32 5.06
CA CYS A 41 -11.41 -1.72 5.57
C CYS A 41 -11.38 -3.20 5.96
N THR A 42 -12.23 -3.55 6.91
CA THR A 42 -12.45 -4.95 7.32
C THR A 42 -13.94 -5.23 7.30
N TRP A 43 -14.35 -6.31 6.63
CA TRP A 43 -15.73 -6.80 6.62
C TRP A 43 -15.73 -8.31 6.82
N LEU A 44 -16.50 -8.84 7.77
CA LEU A 44 -16.60 -10.29 8.09
C LEU A 44 -15.22 -10.98 8.19
N ASN A 45 -14.25 -10.34 8.87
CA ASN A 45 -12.86 -10.77 9.02
C ASN A 45 -12.00 -10.75 7.73
N MET A 46 -12.52 -10.26 6.62
CA MET A 46 -11.74 -10.02 5.40
C MET A 46 -11.19 -8.59 5.37
N ASN A 47 -9.89 -8.46 5.19
CA ASN A 47 -9.22 -7.18 5.06
C ASN A 47 -9.08 -6.79 3.59
N PHE A 48 -9.38 -5.55 3.26
CA PHE A 48 -9.24 -5.04 1.89
C PHE A 48 -8.97 -3.54 1.88
N THR A 49 -8.32 -3.08 0.81
CA THR A 49 -8.14 -1.65 0.55
C THR A 49 -9.25 -1.15 -0.37
N LEU A 50 -9.98 -0.14 0.08
CA LEU A 50 -10.97 0.58 -0.70
C LEU A 50 -10.33 1.78 -1.38
N ILE A 51 -10.58 1.97 -2.68
CA ILE A 51 -10.05 3.06 -3.49
C ILE A 51 -11.21 3.92 -4.01
N ASP A 52 -11.20 5.23 -3.71
CA ASP A 52 -12.12 6.21 -4.32
C ASP A 52 -11.48 6.77 -5.59
N THR A 53 -11.99 6.36 -6.76
CA THR A 53 -11.55 6.92 -8.05
C THR A 53 -12.17 8.27 -8.34
N GLY A 54 -13.16 8.71 -7.55
CA GLY A 54 -13.99 9.89 -7.79
C GLY A 54 -13.42 11.22 -7.30
N GLY A 55 -12.34 11.22 -6.53
CA GLY A 55 -11.65 12.43 -6.07
C GLY A 55 -10.97 13.25 -7.19
N ILE A 56 -11.25 12.93 -8.45
CA ILE A 56 -10.68 13.50 -9.68
C ILE A 56 -11.79 14.29 -10.37
N GLU A 57 -12.19 15.43 -9.80
CA GLU A 57 -13.19 16.29 -10.45
C GLU A 57 -12.52 17.46 -11.17
N PRO A 58 -12.78 17.69 -12.48
CA PRO A 58 -12.51 18.94 -13.15
C PRO A 58 -13.75 19.79 -13.43
N ASP A 59 -13.49 21.06 -13.70
CA ASP A 59 -14.45 22.14 -13.76
C ASP A 59 -15.30 22.24 -15.05
N SER A 60 -15.35 21.25 -15.95
CA SER A 60 -16.10 21.38 -17.23
C SER A 60 -16.87 20.12 -17.66
N SER A 61 -18.09 20.31 -18.15
CA SER A 61 -19.08 19.29 -18.49
C SER A 61 -18.76 18.40 -19.70
N ASP A 62 -17.91 18.82 -20.63
CA ASP A 62 -17.53 18.03 -21.81
C ASP A 62 -16.50 16.93 -21.53
N ILE A 63 -15.98 16.89 -20.30
CA ILE A 63 -14.90 16.02 -19.88
C ILE A 63 -15.43 14.80 -19.09
N ILE A 64 -16.71 14.79 -18.67
CA ILE A 64 -17.30 13.78 -17.78
C ILE A 64 -17.08 12.35 -18.30
N LEU A 65 -17.32 12.09 -19.58
CA LEU A 65 -17.20 10.75 -20.14
C LEU A 65 -15.73 10.28 -20.24
N SER A 66 -14.81 11.20 -20.56
CA SER A 66 -13.38 10.85 -20.63
C SER A 66 -12.85 10.48 -19.26
N GLN A 67 -13.29 11.16 -18.22
CA GLN A 67 -12.93 10.92 -16.84
C GLN A 67 -13.50 9.62 -16.27
N MET A 68 -14.77 9.36 -16.55
CA MET A 68 -15.37 8.08 -16.17
C MET A 68 -14.64 6.90 -16.81
N ARG A 69 -14.21 7.05 -18.07
CA ARG A 69 -13.38 6.05 -18.76
C ARG A 69 -12.03 5.88 -18.08
N GLU A 70 -11.41 6.98 -17.69
CA GLU A 70 -10.13 6.94 -16.98
C GLU A 70 -10.26 6.31 -15.59
N GLN A 71 -11.29 6.69 -14.82
CA GLN A 71 -11.62 6.04 -13.54
C GLN A 71 -11.88 4.55 -13.71
N ALA A 72 -12.63 4.15 -14.73
CA ALA A 72 -12.89 2.75 -15.04
C ALA A 72 -11.59 2.01 -15.40
N GLN A 73 -10.71 2.64 -16.19
CA GLN A 73 -9.42 2.05 -16.55
C GLN A 73 -8.51 1.88 -15.33
N ILE A 74 -8.45 2.88 -14.43
CA ILE A 74 -7.71 2.79 -13.16
C ILE A 74 -8.22 1.60 -12.32
N ALA A 75 -9.54 1.50 -12.17
CA ALA A 75 -10.15 0.42 -11.40
C ALA A 75 -9.86 -0.97 -12.04
N ILE A 76 -9.94 -1.06 -13.37
CA ILE A 76 -9.61 -2.27 -14.12
C ILE A 76 -8.13 -2.67 -13.90
N ASP A 77 -7.22 -1.69 -13.92
CA ASP A 77 -5.78 -1.95 -13.80
C ASP A 77 -5.38 -2.32 -12.35
N THR A 78 -6.09 -1.83 -11.34
CA THR A 78 -5.60 -1.87 -9.94
C THR A 78 -6.47 -2.67 -8.97
N ALA A 79 -7.77 -2.83 -9.23
CA ALA A 79 -8.68 -3.48 -8.31
C ALA A 79 -8.92 -4.96 -8.64
N ASN A 80 -9.15 -5.79 -7.62
CA ASN A 80 -9.61 -7.17 -7.76
C ASN A 80 -11.12 -7.22 -8.05
N VAL A 81 -11.89 -6.34 -7.38
CA VAL A 81 -13.34 -6.18 -7.53
C VAL A 81 -13.67 -4.70 -7.74
N ILE A 82 -14.62 -4.40 -8.59
CA ILE A 82 -15.04 -3.05 -8.92
C ILE A 82 -16.50 -2.85 -8.47
N ILE A 83 -16.74 -1.79 -7.69
CA ILE A 83 -18.08 -1.30 -7.40
C ILE A 83 -18.43 -0.25 -8.45
N PHE A 84 -19.42 -0.52 -9.28
CA PHE A 84 -19.94 0.45 -10.24
C PHE A 84 -21.20 1.08 -9.69
N ILE A 85 -21.09 2.34 -9.25
CA ILE A 85 -22.19 3.07 -8.59
C ILE A 85 -22.91 4.01 -9.56
N THR A 86 -24.23 3.93 -9.54
CA THR A 86 -25.19 4.76 -10.33
C THR A 86 -26.16 5.48 -9.41
N ASP A 87 -27.05 6.30 -9.95
CA ASP A 87 -28.01 7.12 -9.19
C ASP A 87 -29.44 6.85 -9.66
N VAL A 88 -30.29 6.28 -8.80
CA VAL A 88 -31.69 5.96 -9.11
C VAL A 88 -32.51 7.19 -9.52
N ARG A 89 -32.21 8.37 -8.94
CA ARG A 89 -32.97 9.60 -9.20
C ARG A 89 -32.72 10.18 -10.60
N GLN A 90 -31.56 9.87 -11.19
CA GLN A 90 -31.21 10.32 -12.55
C GLN A 90 -31.58 9.28 -13.63
N GLY A 91 -31.89 8.05 -13.20
CA GLY A 91 -32.10 6.92 -14.09
C GLY A 91 -30.85 6.51 -14.88
N LEU A 92 -31.04 5.64 -15.83
CA LEU A 92 -29.99 5.15 -16.72
C LEU A 92 -29.62 6.18 -17.75
N VAL A 93 -28.33 6.50 -17.88
CA VAL A 93 -27.80 7.45 -18.88
C VAL A 93 -26.74 6.82 -19.77
N ASP A 94 -26.54 7.36 -20.97
CA ASP A 94 -25.56 6.86 -21.96
C ASP A 94 -24.14 6.74 -21.40
N ALA A 95 -23.76 7.62 -20.49
CA ALA A 95 -22.45 7.59 -19.87
C ALA A 95 -22.25 6.33 -19.02
N ASP A 96 -23.29 5.91 -18.26
CA ASP A 96 -23.26 4.67 -17.48
C ASP A 96 -23.16 3.46 -18.40
N ALA A 97 -23.91 3.42 -19.51
CA ALA A 97 -23.87 2.32 -20.48
C ALA A 97 -22.48 2.17 -21.12
N LYS A 98 -21.79 3.27 -21.45
CA LYS A 98 -20.44 3.25 -22.02
C LYS A 98 -19.39 2.72 -21.05
N VAL A 99 -19.49 3.11 -19.76
CA VAL A 99 -18.58 2.59 -18.73
C VAL A 99 -18.88 1.13 -18.43
N ALA A 100 -20.16 0.75 -18.34
CA ALA A 100 -20.58 -0.62 -18.19
C ALA A 100 -19.99 -1.54 -19.28
N ASP A 101 -19.97 -1.10 -20.54
CA ASP A 101 -19.35 -1.84 -21.65
C ASP A 101 -17.84 -2.05 -21.45
N MET A 102 -17.11 -1.03 -20.97
CA MET A 102 -15.69 -1.18 -20.62
C MET A 102 -15.48 -2.18 -19.50
N LEU A 103 -16.27 -2.10 -18.43
CA LEU A 103 -16.16 -2.97 -17.28
C LEU A 103 -16.47 -4.42 -17.65
N ARG A 104 -17.51 -4.69 -18.47
CA ARG A 104 -17.81 -6.04 -18.98
C ARG A 104 -16.64 -6.65 -19.76
N ARG A 105 -15.97 -5.84 -20.61
CA ARG A 105 -14.82 -6.30 -21.40
C ARG A 105 -13.59 -6.59 -20.57
N SER A 106 -13.48 -6.05 -19.38
CA SER A 106 -12.31 -6.26 -18.49
C SER A 106 -12.26 -7.66 -17.88
N ARG A 107 -13.40 -8.37 -17.85
CA ARG A 107 -13.59 -9.68 -17.19
C ARG A 107 -13.32 -9.68 -15.68
N LYS A 108 -13.17 -8.52 -15.06
CA LYS A 108 -13.07 -8.40 -13.61
C LYS A 108 -14.45 -8.50 -12.97
N PRO A 109 -14.57 -9.00 -11.74
CA PRO A 109 -15.80 -8.95 -10.98
C PRO A 109 -16.26 -7.51 -10.82
N VAL A 110 -17.52 -7.23 -11.15
CA VAL A 110 -18.14 -5.91 -11.02
C VAL A 110 -19.46 -6.06 -10.28
N VAL A 111 -19.60 -5.34 -9.19
CA VAL A 111 -20.85 -5.27 -8.43
C VAL A 111 -21.56 -3.97 -8.81
N LEU A 112 -22.75 -4.07 -9.39
CA LEU A 112 -23.57 -2.93 -9.79
C LEU A 112 -24.34 -2.40 -8.60
N VAL A 113 -24.16 -1.12 -8.29
CA VAL A 113 -24.78 -0.45 -7.15
C VAL A 113 -25.64 0.72 -7.63
N VAL A 114 -26.92 0.71 -7.25
CA VAL A 114 -27.84 1.81 -7.50
C VAL A 114 -28.06 2.56 -6.20
N ASN A 115 -27.51 3.76 -6.11
CA ASN A 115 -27.52 4.58 -4.92
C ASN A 115 -28.67 5.59 -4.90
N LYS A 116 -28.89 6.19 -3.73
CA LYS A 116 -29.95 7.16 -3.41
C LYS A 116 -31.35 6.55 -3.43
N VAL A 117 -31.43 5.25 -3.17
CA VAL A 117 -32.68 4.54 -2.94
C VAL A 117 -33.09 4.75 -1.47
N ASP A 118 -33.75 5.86 -1.19
CA ASP A 118 -34.14 6.23 0.18
C ASP A 118 -35.46 5.56 0.59
N ASN A 119 -36.25 5.07 -0.36
CA ASN A 119 -37.48 4.33 -0.15
C ASN A 119 -37.52 3.11 -1.06
N PHE A 120 -37.16 1.96 -0.51
CA PHE A 120 -37.07 0.68 -1.25
C PHE A 120 -38.41 0.29 -1.87
N ASP A 121 -39.54 0.43 -1.14
CA ASP A 121 -40.86 0.01 -1.63
C ASP A 121 -41.32 0.76 -2.88
N ARG A 122 -40.92 2.03 -3.01
CA ARG A 122 -41.34 2.87 -4.13
C ARG A 122 -40.37 2.89 -5.30
N GLN A 123 -39.06 2.74 -5.01
CA GLN A 123 -38.01 2.96 -6.00
C GLN A 123 -37.44 1.66 -6.59
N MET A 124 -37.86 0.47 -6.09
CA MET A 124 -37.36 -0.81 -6.65
C MET A 124 -37.65 -0.99 -8.14
N MET A 125 -38.79 -0.46 -8.63
CA MET A 125 -39.09 -0.51 -10.07
C MET A 125 -38.08 0.26 -10.89
N ASP A 126 -37.62 1.42 -10.39
CA ASP A 126 -36.60 2.25 -11.05
C ASP A 126 -35.22 1.56 -10.97
N VAL A 127 -34.93 0.83 -9.89
CA VAL A 127 -33.69 0.04 -9.75
C VAL A 127 -33.60 -1.04 -10.83
N TYR A 128 -34.71 -1.68 -11.17
CA TYR A 128 -34.72 -2.74 -12.19
C TYR A 128 -34.34 -2.26 -13.60
N GLU A 129 -34.48 -0.97 -13.88
CA GLU A 129 -34.01 -0.39 -15.16
C GLU A 129 -32.50 -0.63 -15.37
N PHE A 130 -31.72 -0.67 -14.29
CA PHE A 130 -30.26 -0.81 -14.35
C PHE A 130 -29.79 -2.22 -14.75
N TYR A 131 -30.67 -3.24 -14.77
CA TYR A 131 -30.34 -4.53 -15.40
C TYR A 131 -29.95 -4.36 -16.89
N ASN A 132 -30.41 -3.32 -17.56
CA ASN A 132 -30.05 -3.01 -18.95
C ASN A 132 -28.54 -2.73 -19.13
N LEU A 133 -27.78 -2.48 -18.05
CA LEU A 133 -26.33 -2.36 -18.09
C LEU A 133 -25.63 -3.71 -18.31
N GLY A 134 -26.29 -4.84 -18.07
CA GLY A 134 -25.73 -6.17 -18.31
C GLY A 134 -24.47 -6.50 -17.50
N ILE A 135 -24.39 -5.98 -16.27
CA ILE A 135 -23.25 -6.21 -15.36
C ILE A 135 -23.59 -7.23 -14.25
N GLY A 136 -24.86 -7.53 -14.06
CA GLY A 136 -25.35 -8.40 -13.00
C GLY A 136 -26.56 -7.79 -12.30
N GLU A 137 -26.86 -8.28 -11.11
CA GLU A 137 -27.96 -7.81 -10.28
C GLU A 137 -27.63 -6.42 -9.69
N PRO A 138 -28.53 -5.42 -9.82
CA PRO A 138 -28.32 -4.11 -9.23
C PRO A 138 -28.63 -4.13 -7.73
N HIS A 139 -27.65 -3.78 -6.89
CA HIS A 139 -27.81 -3.61 -5.45
C HIS A 139 -28.35 -2.23 -5.14
N ALA A 140 -29.57 -2.17 -4.62
CA ALA A 140 -30.17 -0.93 -4.15
C ALA A 140 -29.56 -0.51 -2.82
N ILE A 141 -29.01 0.71 -2.75
CA ILE A 141 -28.48 1.27 -1.49
C ILE A 141 -28.92 2.72 -1.28
N SER A 142 -28.88 3.17 -0.03
CA SER A 142 -28.80 4.57 0.33
C SER A 142 -27.52 4.81 1.12
N ALA A 143 -26.49 5.33 0.46
CA ALA A 143 -25.21 5.60 1.11
C ALA A 143 -25.36 6.61 2.25
N SER A 144 -26.18 7.66 2.08
CA SER A 144 -26.46 8.65 3.13
C SER A 144 -27.29 8.09 4.28
N GLY A 145 -28.21 7.17 3.98
CA GLY A 145 -29.06 6.48 4.96
C GLY A 145 -28.44 5.21 5.55
N LYS A 146 -27.26 4.80 5.07
CA LYS A 146 -26.58 3.54 5.44
C LYS A 146 -27.44 2.29 5.25
N LEU A 147 -28.29 2.28 4.21
CA LEU A 147 -29.19 1.16 3.91
C LEU A 147 -28.65 0.32 2.76
N GLY A 148 -28.79 -1.01 2.83
CA GLY A 148 -28.38 -1.97 1.80
C GLY A 148 -26.87 -2.16 1.62
N ILE A 149 -26.04 -1.54 2.46
CA ILE A 149 -24.58 -1.58 2.32
C ILE A 149 -24.01 -2.94 2.76
N GLY A 150 -24.60 -3.56 3.79
CA GLY A 150 -24.17 -4.88 4.27
C GLY A 150 -24.26 -5.94 3.18
N ASP A 151 -25.43 -6.09 2.57
CA ASP A 151 -25.68 -7.08 1.51
C ASP A 151 -24.76 -6.86 0.29
N MET A 152 -24.52 -5.60 -0.07
CA MET A 152 -23.56 -5.22 -1.12
C MET A 152 -22.13 -5.61 -0.76
N LEU A 153 -21.71 -5.40 0.50
CA LEU A 153 -20.36 -5.78 0.96
C LEU A 153 -20.21 -7.30 1.04
N ASP A 154 -21.25 -8.04 1.42
CA ASP A 154 -21.24 -9.51 1.42
C ASP A 154 -21.02 -10.05 0.01
N GLU A 155 -21.68 -9.48 -1.02
CA GLU A 155 -21.41 -9.87 -2.40
C GLU A 155 -19.99 -9.49 -2.84
N VAL A 156 -19.54 -8.26 -2.57
CA VAL A 156 -18.18 -7.81 -2.94
C VAL A 156 -17.12 -8.71 -2.32
N THR A 157 -17.25 -9.05 -1.03
CA THR A 157 -16.28 -9.90 -0.33
C THR A 157 -16.38 -11.36 -0.77
N GLY A 158 -17.53 -11.80 -1.28
CA GLY A 158 -17.71 -13.12 -1.90
C GLY A 158 -16.82 -13.34 -3.14
N TYR A 159 -16.35 -12.27 -3.78
CA TYR A 159 -15.36 -12.35 -4.89
C TYR A 159 -13.92 -12.38 -4.41
N PHE A 160 -13.65 -12.19 -3.12
CA PHE A 160 -12.30 -12.38 -2.58
C PHE A 160 -12.08 -13.89 -2.38
N ASP A 161 -11.03 -14.39 -2.99
CA ASP A 161 -10.65 -15.80 -2.84
C ASP A 161 -10.10 -16.02 -1.42
N PRO A 162 -10.73 -16.86 -0.59
CA PRO A 162 -10.19 -17.19 0.73
C PRO A 162 -8.81 -17.87 0.67
N GLU A 163 -8.48 -18.49 -0.46
CA GLU A 163 -7.17 -19.09 -0.70
C GLU A 163 -6.09 -18.03 -1.00
N MET A 164 -6.47 -16.79 -1.36
CA MET A 164 -5.51 -15.70 -1.52
C MET A 164 -4.84 -15.28 -0.20
N GLU A 165 -5.47 -15.50 0.95
CA GLU A 165 -4.81 -15.34 2.27
C GLU A 165 -3.86 -16.51 2.59
N ASN A 166 -4.05 -17.67 1.94
CA ASN A 166 -3.25 -18.88 2.07
C ASN A 166 -2.44 -19.20 0.80
N GLU A 167 -2.30 -18.25 -0.15
CA GLU A 167 -1.29 -18.45 -1.19
C GLU A 167 0.02 -18.73 -0.44
N GLU A 168 0.54 -19.94 -0.59
CA GLU A 168 1.93 -20.26 -0.28
C GLU A 168 2.73 -19.05 -0.79
N GLU A 169 3.31 -18.29 0.13
CA GLU A 169 4.04 -17.08 -0.19
C GLU A 169 4.98 -17.47 -1.32
N SER A 170 4.75 -16.94 -2.50
CA SER A 170 5.62 -17.21 -3.65
C SER A 170 7.04 -17.04 -3.15
N GLU A 171 7.86 -18.10 -3.21
CA GLU A 171 9.25 -18.06 -2.76
C GLU A 171 10.04 -16.98 -3.49
N ILE A 172 9.51 -16.50 -4.64
CA ILE A 172 10.13 -15.46 -5.47
C ILE A 172 9.77 -14.08 -4.92
N PRO A 173 10.77 -13.31 -4.45
CA PRO A 173 10.55 -11.98 -3.89
C PRO A 173 9.94 -11.00 -4.89
N ARG A 174 8.98 -10.21 -4.44
CA ARG A 174 8.29 -9.18 -5.23
C ARG A 174 8.84 -7.80 -4.90
N ILE A 175 9.30 -7.06 -5.92
CA ILE A 175 9.96 -5.78 -5.77
C ILE A 175 9.16 -4.68 -6.47
N ALA A 176 8.75 -3.64 -5.75
CA ALA A 176 8.13 -2.46 -6.34
C ALA A 176 9.13 -1.32 -6.49
N ILE A 177 9.21 -0.71 -7.69
CA ILE A 177 9.96 0.53 -7.92
C ILE A 177 8.97 1.68 -7.93
N VAL A 178 9.03 2.52 -6.91
CA VAL A 178 8.11 3.63 -6.70
C VAL A 178 8.85 4.98 -6.67
N GLY A 179 8.11 6.06 -6.73
CA GLY A 179 8.65 7.43 -6.71
C GLY A 179 7.87 8.32 -7.67
N LYS A 180 8.04 9.62 -7.54
CA LYS A 180 7.35 10.63 -8.35
C LYS A 180 7.67 10.51 -9.86
N PRO A 181 6.90 11.16 -10.74
CA PRO A 181 7.21 11.21 -12.17
C PRO A 181 8.63 11.71 -12.44
N ASN A 182 9.26 11.23 -13.51
CA ASN A 182 10.58 11.66 -14.01
C ASN A 182 11.80 11.42 -13.07
N VAL A 183 11.67 10.70 -11.97
CA VAL A 183 12.80 10.30 -11.11
C VAL A 183 13.70 9.23 -11.74
N GLY A 184 13.24 8.60 -12.84
CA GLY A 184 14.02 7.61 -13.59
C GLY A 184 13.60 6.14 -13.37
N LYS A 185 12.37 5.88 -12.92
CA LYS A 185 11.84 4.51 -12.72
C LYS A 185 11.99 3.66 -14.00
N SER A 186 11.45 4.13 -15.12
CA SER A 186 11.53 3.43 -16.41
C SER A 186 12.98 3.24 -16.89
N SER A 187 13.84 4.23 -16.63
CA SER A 187 15.27 4.13 -16.97
C SER A 187 15.96 3.05 -16.15
N LEU A 188 15.63 2.95 -14.85
CA LEU A 188 16.15 1.92 -13.97
C LEU A 188 15.72 0.53 -14.44
N VAL A 189 14.41 0.32 -14.64
CA VAL A 189 13.88 -0.97 -15.13
C VAL A 189 14.53 -1.36 -16.46
N ASN A 190 14.58 -0.46 -17.43
CA ASN A 190 15.22 -0.75 -18.74
C ASN A 190 16.70 -1.07 -18.60
N LYS A 191 17.42 -0.40 -17.70
CA LYS A 191 18.84 -0.68 -17.45
C LYS A 191 19.05 -2.02 -16.78
N LEU A 192 18.19 -2.41 -15.84
CA LEU A 192 18.22 -3.72 -15.20
C LEU A 192 17.97 -4.81 -16.24
N LEU A 193 16.94 -4.65 -17.08
CA LEU A 193 16.60 -5.62 -18.15
C LEU A 193 17.67 -5.73 -19.26
N GLY A 194 18.36 -4.63 -19.57
CA GLY A 194 19.41 -4.60 -20.59
C GLY A 194 20.80 -4.98 -20.08
N SER A 195 20.96 -5.38 -18.82
CA SER A 195 22.26 -5.77 -18.28
C SER A 195 22.59 -7.23 -18.66
N ASN A 196 23.83 -7.51 -19.10
CA ASN A 196 24.30 -8.85 -19.48
C ASN A 196 24.24 -9.91 -18.35
N ARG A 197 23.89 -9.52 -17.14
CA ARG A 197 23.79 -10.38 -15.95
C ARG A 197 22.33 -10.67 -15.54
N VAL A 198 21.38 -10.23 -16.35
CA VAL A 198 19.94 -10.35 -16.08
C VAL A 198 19.32 -11.14 -17.23
N ILE A 199 18.67 -12.23 -16.91
CA ILE A 199 17.87 -13.01 -17.84
C ILE A 199 16.41 -12.70 -17.55
N VAL A 200 15.66 -12.27 -18.55
CA VAL A 200 14.20 -12.12 -18.47
C VAL A 200 13.60 -13.49 -18.70
N SER A 201 12.87 -14.01 -17.74
CA SER A 201 12.14 -15.26 -17.91
C SER A 201 10.74 -14.97 -18.46
N ASP A 202 10.48 -15.42 -19.69
CA ASP A 202 9.14 -15.42 -20.30
C ASP A 202 8.38 -16.72 -19.97
N ILE A 203 8.49 -17.23 -18.75
CA ILE A 203 7.75 -18.44 -18.35
C ILE A 203 6.28 -18.04 -18.25
N ALA A 204 5.52 -18.37 -19.28
CA ALA A 204 4.07 -18.27 -19.30
C ALA A 204 3.49 -19.17 -18.20
N GLY A 205 2.89 -18.56 -17.17
CA GLY A 205 2.20 -19.28 -16.10
C GLY A 205 2.54 -18.86 -14.68
N THR A 206 3.64 -18.13 -14.44
CA THR A 206 4.02 -17.63 -13.10
C THR A 206 3.63 -16.17 -12.83
N THR A 207 3.20 -15.43 -13.85
CA THR A 207 2.71 -14.06 -13.71
C THR A 207 1.21 -14.00 -14.03
N ARG A 208 0.36 -13.99 -13.02
CA ARG A 208 -1.10 -13.72 -13.17
C ARG A 208 -1.39 -12.35 -13.78
N ASP A 209 -0.44 -11.43 -13.74
CA ASP A 209 -0.56 -10.08 -14.32
C ASP A 209 0.47 -9.88 -15.45
N ALA A 210 0.00 -9.62 -16.66
CA ALA A 210 0.82 -9.28 -17.83
C ALA A 210 1.67 -7.98 -17.66
N ILE A 211 1.72 -7.43 -16.47
CA ILE A 211 2.29 -6.13 -16.10
C ILE A 211 3.62 -6.30 -15.34
N ASP A 212 3.86 -7.45 -14.74
CA ASP A 212 5.04 -7.76 -13.94
C ASP A 212 6.17 -8.36 -14.81
N THR A 213 7.40 -8.26 -14.33
CA THR A 213 8.56 -8.81 -15.05
C THR A 213 9.45 -9.59 -14.10
N THR A 214 9.69 -10.85 -14.42
CA THR A 214 10.65 -11.68 -13.72
C THR A 214 12.09 -11.39 -14.17
N ILE A 215 12.98 -11.21 -13.23
CA ILE A 215 14.40 -10.89 -13.43
C ILE A 215 15.26 -11.90 -12.66
N MET A 216 16.18 -12.56 -13.37
CA MET A 216 17.21 -13.41 -12.77
C MET A 216 18.48 -12.61 -12.55
N HIS A 217 19.02 -12.59 -11.32
CA HIS A 217 20.31 -11.97 -11.01
C HIS A 217 21.15 -12.87 -10.10
N ASN A 218 22.34 -13.26 -10.53
CA ASN A 218 23.26 -14.15 -9.81
C ASN A 218 22.63 -15.47 -9.33
N GLY A 219 21.69 -16.03 -10.12
CA GLY A 219 20.98 -17.26 -9.78
C GLY A 219 19.73 -17.08 -8.90
N ASN A 220 19.47 -15.89 -8.39
CA ASN A 220 18.25 -15.56 -7.67
C ASN A 220 17.21 -14.95 -8.61
N GLU A 221 15.95 -15.30 -8.39
CA GLU A 221 14.80 -14.82 -9.15
C GLU A 221 14.05 -13.72 -8.38
N TYR A 222 13.59 -12.67 -9.09
CA TYR A 222 12.85 -11.54 -8.53
C TYR A 222 11.72 -11.16 -9.46
N ILE A 223 10.55 -10.83 -8.91
CA ILE A 223 9.43 -10.28 -9.68
C ILE A 223 9.37 -8.77 -9.45
N PHE A 224 9.61 -8.00 -10.52
CA PHE A 224 9.45 -6.56 -10.50
C PHE A 224 8.02 -6.18 -10.91
N ILE A 225 7.30 -5.54 -9.99
CA ILE A 225 5.88 -5.23 -10.10
C ILE A 225 5.64 -4.00 -10.98
N ASP A 226 4.54 -4.02 -11.76
CA ASP A 226 4.03 -2.91 -12.62
C ASP A 226 5.05 -2.36 -13.62
N THR A 227 5.91 -3.19 -14.15
CA THR A 227 6.97 -2.75 -15.09
C THR A 227 6.42 -2.35 -16.46
N ALA A 228 5.28 -2.90 -16.91
CA ALA A 228 4.67 -2.53 -18.19
C ALA A 228 4.11 -1.10 -18.17
N GLY A 229 3.56 -0.64 -17.05
CA GLY A 229 3.18 0.76 -16.84
C GLY A 229 4.38 1.71 -16.89
N LEU A 230 5.56 1.24 -16.48
CA LEU A 230 6.81 2.00 -16.56
C LEU A 230 7.43 2.02 -17.97
N ARG A 231 7.13 1.02 -18.82
CA ARG A 231 7.66 0.92 -20.20
C ARG A 231 6.90 1.78 -21.20
N LYS A 232 5.57 1.92 -21.06
CA LYS A 232 4.76 2.76 -21.94
C LYS A 232 5.01 4.23 -21.62
N LYS A 233 5.74 4.94 -22.49
CA LYS A 233 5.86 6.40 -22.44
C LYS A 233 4.49 7.02 -22.72
N ASN A 234 3.74 7.37 -21.70
CA ASN A 234 2.48 8.09 -21.88
C ASN A 234 2.74 9.59 -22.07
N LYS A 235 2.16 10.10 -23.15
CA LYS A 235 2.22 11.51 -23.60
C LYS A 235 1.22 12.43 -22.88
N ILE A 236 0.66 12.08 -21.73
CA ILE A 236 -0.41 12.85 -21.09
C ILE A 236 0.15 13.51 -19.83
N LYS A 237 0.08 14.83 -19.80
CA LYS A 237 0.55 15.72 -18.70
C LYS A 237 -0.62 15.99 -17.74
N GLU A 238 -0.33 16.16 -16.46
CA GLU A 238 -1.11 16.77 -15.37
C GLU A 238 -2.21 15.95 -14.65
N GLU A 239 -3.00 15.10 -15.28
CA GLU A 239 -3.94 14.19 -14.61
C GLU A 239 -3.24 12.98 -13.96
N LEU A 240 -1.95 12.86 -14.18
CA LEU A 240 -1.07 11.74 -13.85
C LEU A 240 -0.71 11.58 -12.34
N GLU A 241 -0.89 12.61 -11.50
CA GLU A 241 -0.39 12.50 -10.12
C GLU A 241 -1.22 11.55 -9.26
N ARG A 242 -2.55 11.66 -9.30
CA ARG A 242 -3.45 10.79 -8.51
C ARG A 242 -3.44 9.35 -9.02
N TYR A 243 -3.43 9.16 -10.35
CA TYR A 243 -3.25 7.86 -10.99
C TYR A 243 -1.93 7.21 -10.58
N SER A 244 -0.86 8.01 -10.52
CA SER A 244 0.45 7.55 -10.03
C SER A 244 0.41 7.10 -8.57
N ILE A 245 -0.37 7.76 -7.71
CA ILE A 245 -0.52 7.38 -6.30
C ILE A 245 -1.27 6.04 -6.17
N ILE A 246 -2.39 5.86 -6.86
CA ILE A 246 -3.18 4.62 -6.80
C ILE A 246 -2.34 3.42 -7.28
N ARG A 247 -1.63 3.57 -8.40
CA ARG A 247 -0.68 2.54 -8.87
C ARG A 247 0.43 2.27 -7.86
N THR A 248 0.93 3.32 -7.23
CA THR A 248 1.96 3.18 -6.18
C THR A 248 1.44 2.39 -5.00
N VAL A 249 0.23 2.66 -4.51
CA VAL A 249 -0.41 1.91 -3.43
C VAL A 249 -0.55 0.43 -3.82
N SER A 250 -1.12 0.14 -5.00
CA SER A 250 -1.29 -1.22 -5.50
C SER A 250 0.04 -1.97 -5.65
N ALA A 251 1.08 -1.30 -6.17
CA ALA A 251 2.40 -1.90 -6.29
C ALA A 251 3.04 -2.16 -4.93
N VAL A 252 2.90 -1.22 -3.98
CA VAL A 252 3.40 -1.37 -2.61
C VAL A 252 2.72 -2.55 -1.90
N GLU A 253 1.41 -2.71 -2.04
CA GLU A 253 0.68 -3.81 -1.40
C GLU A 253 1.15 -5.18 -1.85
N ARG A 254 1.43 -5.34 -3.15
CA ARG A 254 1.89 -6.59 -3.74
C ARG A 254 3.38 -6.88 -3.52
N ALA A 255 4.17 -5.90 -3.08
CA ALA A 255 5.61 -6.02 -2.91
C ALA A 255 6.02 -6.58 -1.55
N ASP A 256 7.16 -7.28 -1.51
CA ASP A 256 7.91 -7.57 -0.28
C ASP A 256 8.85 -6.41 0.05
N VAL A 257 9.55 -5.88 -0.97
CA VAL A 257 10.49 -4.77 -0.84
C VAL A 257 10.13 -3.65 -1.79
N VAL A 258 10.12 -2.43 -1.26
CA VAL A 258 9.85 -1.21 -2.00
C VAL A 258 11.15 -0.43 -2.19
N VAL A 259 11.47 -0.12 -3.44
CA VAL A 259 12.59 0.74 -3.84
C VAL A 259 12.04 2.12 -4.18
N LEU A 260 12.17 3.07 -3.27
CA LEU A 260 11.79 4.47 -3.48
C LEU A 260 12.90 5.21 -4.24
N LEU A 261 12.61 5.63 -5.47
CA LEU A 261 13.53 6.44 -6.25
C LEU A 261 13.32 7.92 -5.96
N ILE A 262 14.43 8.59 -5.59
CA ILE A 262 14.49 10.03 -5.37
C ILE A 262 15.41 10.66 -6.42
N ASN A 263 15.04 11.82 -6.97
CA ASN A 263 15.90 12.55 -7.91
C ASN A 263 16.98 13.34 -7.14
N ALA A 264 18.24 13.02 -7.35
CA ALA A 264 19.36 13.70 -6.68
C ALA A 264 19.40 15.21 -6.94
N THR A 265 18.99 15.68 -8.12
CA THR A 265 19.02 17.10 -8.49
C THR A 265 17.92 17.94 -7.82
N GLU A 266 16.82 17.30 -7.41
CA GLU A 266 15.68 17.96 -6.74
C GLU A 266 15.72 17.77 -5.22
N GLY A 267 16.36 16.70 -4.76
CA GLY A 267 16.36 16.28 -3.37
C GLY A 267 15.06 15.59 -2.96
N VAL A 268 14.89 15.38 -1.66
CA VAL A 268 13.69 14.77 -1.07
C VAL A 268 12.56 15.78 -1.03
N THR A 269 11.37 15.36 -1.45
CA THR A 269 10.16 16.21 -1.49
C THR A 269 9.07 15.62 -0.59
N GLU A 270 8.02 16.41 -0.31
CA GLU A 270 6.84 15.94 0.45
C GLU A 270 6.13 14.76 -0.24
N GLN A 271 6.12 14.74 -1.58
CA GLN A 271 5.54 13.64 -2.34
C GLN A 271 6.34 12.34 -2.16
N ASP A 272 7.68 12.42 -2.10
CA ASP A 272 8.52 11.27 -1.79
C ASP A 272 8.26 10.77 -0.36
N ALA A 273 8.04 11.69 0.60
CA ALA A 273 7.71 11.33 1.98
C ALA A 273 6.33 10.64 2.08
N LYS A 274 5.32 11.08 1.32
CA LYS A 274 4.01 10.43 1.26
C LYS A 274 4.13 9.00 0.73
N ILE A 275 4.84 8.79 -0.37
CA ILE A 275 5.07 7.46 -0.95
C ILE A 275 5.80 6.55 0.04
N ALA A 276 6.83 7.08 0.70
CA ALA A 276 7.56 6.37 1.74
C ALA A 276 6.67 5.97 2.92
N GLY A 277 5.77 6.88 3.35
CA GLY A 277 4.79 6.65 4.41
C GLY A 277 3.86 5.47 4.09
N ILE A 278 3.34 5.38 2.87
CA ILE A 278 2.50 4.26 2.42
C ILE A 278 3.24 2.91 2.60
N ALA A 279 4.50 2.84 2.15
CA ALA A 279 5.28 1.60 2.27
C ALA A 279 5.58 1.24 3.74
N HIS A 280 5.83 2.24 4.59
CA HIS A 280 6.05 2.07 6.02
C HIS A 280 4.80 1.52 6.72
N GLU A 281 3.64 2.10 6.47
CA GLU A 281 2.36 1.66 7.06
C GLU A 281 1.99 0.24 6.65
N ARG A 282 2.30 -0.14 5.40
CA ARG A 282 2.11 -1.51 4.88
C ARG A 282 3.14 -2.52 5.41
N GLY A 283 4.09 -2.09 6.21
CA GLY A 283 5.11 -2.99 6.78
C GLY A 283 6.11 -3.54 5.77
N LYS A 284 6.30 -2.87 4.63
CA LYS A 284 7.17 -3.36 3.55
C LYS A 284 8.63 -3.06 3.82
N GLY A 285 9.53 -3.93 3.30
CA GLY A 285 10.95 -3.63 3.26
C GLY A 285 11.21 -2.36 2.44
N MET A 286 12.15 -1.52 2.87
CA MET A 286 12.35 -0.21 2.29
C MET A 286 13.80 0.09 1.92
N ILE A 287 14.00 0.44 0.66
CA ILE A 287 15.27 0.94 0.13
C ILE A 287 15.02 2.32 -0.48
N ILE A 288 15.75 3.31 -0.06
CA ILE A 288 15.74 4.66 -0.63
C ILE A 288 16.90 4.75 -1.63
N ALA A 289 16.59 4.82 -2.92
CA ALA A 289 17.59 4.91 -3.99
C ALA A 289 17.62 6.32 -4.57
N VAL A 290 18.65 7.07 -4.24
CA VAL A 290 18.90 8.42 -4.79
C VAL A 290 19.50 8.25 -6.18
N ASN A 291 18.68 8.48 -7.20
CA ASN A 291 19.00 8.31 -8.61
C ASN A 291 19.46 9.61 -9.25
N LYS A 292 20.04 9.50 -10.45
CA LYS A 292 20.69 10.60 -11.20
C LYS A 292 21.90 11.15 -10.44
N TRP A 293 22.57 10.30 -9.66
CA TRP A 293 23.74 10.70 -8.89
C TRP A 293 24.91 11.16 -9.78
N ASP A 294 24.91 10.76 -11.05
CA ASP A 294 25.87 11.21 -12.08
C ASP A 294 25.68 12.68 -12.49
N ALA A 295 24.49 13.25 -12.30
CA ALA A 295 24.14 14.61 -12.72
C ALA A 295 24.51 15.70 -11.71
N LEU A 296 24.97 15.32 -10.49
CA LEU A 296 25.35 16.27 -9.46
C LEU A 296 26.85 16.59 -9.53
N GLU A 297 27.20 17.87 -9.33
CA GLU A 297 28.54 18.25 -8.91
C GLU A 297 28.75 17.84 -7.44
N LYS A 298 29.84 17.12 -7.18
CA LYS A 298 30.05 16.45 -5.89
C LYS A 298 31.36 16.91 -5.27
N ASP A 299 31.30 17.20 -3.98
CA ASP A 299 32.40 17.31 -3.07
C ASP A 299 32.43 16.16 -2.07
N ASP A 300 33.46 16.05 -1.24
CA ASP A 300 33.61 14.99 -0.23
C ASP A 300 32.49 14.95 0.80
N LYS A 301 31.76 16.05 0.99
CA LYS A 301 30.67 16.19 1.95
C LYS A 301 29.26 16.00 1.34
N THR A 302 29.15 15.92 0.01
CA THR A 302 27.87 15.88 -0.69
C THR A 302 27.01 14.68 -0.24
N ILE A 303 27.62 13.50 -0.08
CA ILE A 303 26.93 12.31 0.40
C ILE A 303 26.38 12.52 1.82
N TYR A 304 27.17 13.09 2.71
CA TYR A 304 26.76 13.34 4.10
C TYR A 304 25.60 14.32 4.18
N ARG A 305 25.70 15.46 3.49
CA ARG A 305 24.62 16.46 3.45
C ARG A 305 23.32 15.88 2.88
N PHE A 306 23.43 15.06 1.84
CA PHE A 306 22.25 14.44 1.24
C PHE A 306 21.64 13.38 2.16
N THR A 307 22.48 12.56 2.79
CA THR A 307 22.04 11.56 3.78
C THR A 307 21.32 12.22 4.94
N GLU A 308 21.87 13.28 5.51
CA GLU A 308 21.26 14.04 6.60
C GLU A 308 19.90 14.61 6.18
N LYS A 309 19.80 15.22 4.99
CA LYS A 309 18.53 15.73 4.47
C LYS A 309 17.48 14.64 4.31
N VAL A 310 17.86 13.47 3.76
CA VAL A 310 16.94 12.31 3.63
C VAL A 310 16.49 11.83 5.00
N ARG A 311 17.42 11.65 5.95
CA ARG A 311 17.12 11.17 7.30
C ARG A 311 16.24 12.13 8.09
N ASN A 312 16.42 13.45 7.92
CA ASN A 312 15.58 14.45 8.58
C ASN A 312 14.16 14.47 7.98
N THR A 313 14.01 14.38 6.66
CA THR A 313 12.70 14.37 6.00
C THR A 313 11.95 13.07 6.25
N LEU A 314 12.65 11.93 6.30
CA LEU A 314 12.08 10.59 6.52
C LEU A 314 12.42 10.06 7.92
N ALA A 315 12.34 10.92 8.94
CA ALA A 315 12.75 10.60 10.32
C ALA A 315 11.97 9.45 10.96
N TYR A 316 10.77 9.13 10.43
CA TYR A 316 9.93 8.03 10.90
C TYR A 316 10.39 6.65 10.41
N MET A 317 11.33 6.59 9.44
CA MET A 317 11.90 5.33 8.93
C MET A 317 13.44 5.32 8.95
N PRO A 318 14.06 5.41 10.12
CA PRO A 318 15.53 5.42 10.24
C PRO A 318 16.16 4.09 9.80
N TYR A 319 15.38 3.02 9.74
CA TYR A 319 15.79 1.68 9.33
C TYR A 319 15.98 1.53 7.82
N ALA A 320 15.37 2.41 6.98
CA ALA A 320 15.42 2.29 5.54
C ALA A 320 16.86 2.40 5.01
N GLU A 321 17.23 1.50 4.11
CA GLU A 321 18.58 1.52 3.49
C GLU A 321 18.67 2.64 2.46
N LEU A 322 19.81 3.33 2.44
CA LEU A 322 20.05 4.44 1.53
C LEU A 322 21.15 4.09 0.52
N LEU A 323 20.81 4.21 -0.76
CA LEU A 323 21.73 3.99 -1.88
C LEU A 323 21.80 5.22 -2.78
N PHE A 324 22.96 5.45 -3.36
CA PHE A 324 23.19 6.50 -4.37
C PHE A 324 23.53 5.82 -5.70
N ILE A 325 22.62 5.92 -6.69
CA ILE A 325 22.70 5.17 -7.94
C ILE A 325 22.64 6.11 -9.16
N SER A 326 23.01 5.59 -10.32
CA SER A 326 22.68 6.18 -11.62
C SER A 326 22.08 5.12 -12.53
N ALA A 327 20.78 5.23 -12.79
CA ALA A 327 20.10 4.38 -13.77
C ALA A 327 20.63 4.61 -15.20
N LYS A 328 21.15 5.80 -15.50
CA LYS A 328 21.73 6.16 -16.80
C LYS A 328 23.05 5.44 -17.05
N THR A 329 23.98 5.54 -16.12
CA THR A 329 25.33 4.97 -16.27
C THR A 329 25.42 3.51 -15.80
N GLY A 330 24.49 3.04 -14.98
CA GLY A 330 24.54 1.74 -14.33
C GLY A 330 25.35 1.74 -13.02
N GLN A 331 25.77 2.91 -12.53
CA GLN A 331 26.57 3.03 -11.32
C GLN A 331 25.83 2.47 -10.11
N ARG A 332 26.47 1.53 -9.38
CA ARG A 332 25.99 0.89 -8.15
C ARG A 332 24.67 0.09 -8.28
N LEU A 333 24.26 -0.31 -9.49
CA LEU A 333 23.11 -1.18 -9.65
C LEU A 333 23.31 -2.60 -9.08
N PRO A 334 24.50 -3.24 -9.16
CA PRO A 334 24.70 -4.52 -8.45
C PRO A 334 24.48 -4.39 -6.94
N LYS A 335 24.84 -3.25 -6.34
CA LYS A 335 24.60 -2.97 -4.91
C LYS A 335 23.12 -2.93 -4.55
N LEU A 336 22.24 -2.57 -5.50
CA LEU A 336 20.80 -2.57 -5.28
C LEU A 336 20.28 -4.00 -5.02
N PHE A 337 20.71 -5.00 -5.81
CA PHE A 337 20.33 -6.39 -5.59
C PHE A 337 20.86 -6.94 -4.26
N GLU A 338 22.14 -6.69 -3.94
CA GLU A 338 22.71 -7.06 -2.65
C GLU A 338 21.93 -6.45 -1.47
N THR A 339 21.45 -5.21 -1.64
CA THR A 339 20.65 -4.55 -0.60
C THR A 339 19.23 -5.14 -0.52
N ILE A 340 18.63 -5.50 -1.66
CA ILE A 340 17.34 -6.20 -1.70
C ILE A 340 17.46 -7.53 -0.93
N ASP A 341 18.47 -8.34 -1.23
CA ASP A 341 18.70 -9.63 -0.58
C ASP A 341 18.89 -9.47 0.93
N MET A 342 19.68 -8.48 1.35
CA MET A 342 19.88 -8.16 2.76
C MET A 342 18.56 -7.79 3.46
N VAL A 343 17.72 -6.95 2.83
CA VAL A 343 16.43 -6.55 3.40
C VAL A 343 15.50 -7.76 3.53
N LEU A 344 15.44 -8.61 2.51
CA LEU A 344 14.65 -9.85 2.52
C LEU A 344 15.11 -10.81 3.63
N GLN A 345 16.42 -10.94 3.84
CA GLN A 345 16.96 -11.74 4.94
C GLN A 345 16.50 -11.21 6.30
N TYR A 346 16.56 -9.88 6.51
CA TYR A 346 16.09 -9.28 7.76
C TYR A 346 14.57 -9.35 7.94
N GLN A 347 13.78 -9.27 6.86
CA GLN A 347 12.34 -9.47 6.93
C GLN A 347 11.97 -10.88 7.39
N ASN A 348 12.73 -11.89 6.97
CA ASN A 348 12.52 -13.29 7.29
C ASN A 348 13.21 -13.72 8.60
N LEU A 349 13.99 -12.83 9.23
CA LEU A 349 14.71 -13.16 10.44
C LEU A 349 13.77 -13.50 11.58
N ARG A 350 13.93 -14.70 12.14
CA ARG A 350 13.18 -15.15 13.30
C ARG A 350 14.09 -15.25 14.52
N VAL A 351 13.76 -14.48 15.55
CA VAL A 351 14.50 -14.43 16.80
C VAL A 351 13.88 -15.40 17.79
N GLN A 352 14.72 -16.21 18.46
CA GLN A 352 14.25 -17.12 19.51
C GLN A 352 13.73 -16.34 20.72
N THR A 353 12.61 -16.77 21.28
CA THR A 353 11.94 -16.10 22.41
C THR A 353 12.85 -15.95 23.63
N GLY A 354 13.73 -16.92 23.91
CA GLY A 354 14.69 -16.83 25.01
C GLY A 354 15.64 -15.65 24.86
N VAL A 355 16.33 -15.56 23.72
CA VAL A 355 17.28 -14.48 23.42
C VAL A 355 16.58 -13.11 23.41
N LEU A 356 15.37 -13.07 22.88
CA LEU A 356 14.56 -11.83 22.86
C LEU A 356 14.25 -11.34 24.29
N ASN A 357 13.97 -12.24 25.22
CA ASN A 357 13.68 -11.88 26.61
C ASN A 357 14.94 -11.56 27.43
N GLU A 358 16.10 -12.10 27.08
CA GLU A 358 17.39 -11.66 27.65
C GLU A 358 17.63 -10.19 27.32
N ILE A 359 17.48 -9.79 26.03
CA ILE A 359 17.62 -8.39 25.59
C ILE A 359 16.57 -7.49 26.25
N LEU A 360 15.33 -7.97 26.37
CA LEU A 360 14.27 -7.24 27.07
C LEU A 360 14.66 -6.98 28.53
N THR A 361 15.20 -7.94 29.21
CA THR A 361 15.64 -7.83 30.61
C THR A 361 16.78 -6.84 30.75
N GLU A 362 17.79 -6.88 29.87
CA GLU A 362 18.88 -5.91 29.84
C GLU A 362 18.34 -4.50 29.53
N ALA A 363 17.45 -4.36 28.57
CA ALA A 363 16.84 -3.07 28.23
C ALA A 363 16.09 -2.47 29.42
N MET A 364 15.29 -3.27 30.15
CA MET A 364 14.58 -2.84 31.34
C MET A 364 15.52 -2.47 32.52
N ALA A 365 16.67 -3.13 32.62
CA ALA A 365 17.69 -2.80 33.60
C ALA A 365 18.39 -1.45 33.28
N MET A 366 18.65 -1.17 32.01
CA MET A 366 19.27 0.09 31.58
C MET A 366 18.30 1.27 31.69
N GLN A 367 17.04 1.09 31.26
CA GLN A 367 16.00 2.09 31.33
C GLN A 367 14.73 1.46 31.91
N GLN A 368 14.42 1.83 33.14
CA GLN A 368 13.24 1.30 33.80
C GLN A 368 11.94 1.65 33.09
N PRO A 369 10.97 0.69 33.04
CA PRO A 369 9.66 0.96 32.47
C PRO A 369 8.97 2.16 33.12
N PRO A 370 8.19 2.95 32.35
CA PRO A 370 7.53 4.15 32.86
C PRO A 370 6.50 3.83 33.94
N SER A 371 6.21 4.85 34.77
CA SER A 371 5.13 4.81 35.75
C SER A 371 4.23 6.03 35.56
N ASP A 372 2.92 5.83 35.68
CA ASP A 372 1.93 6.90 35.67
C ASP A 372 0.98 6.76 36.87
N ARG A 373 0.70 7.88 37.56
CA ARG A 373 -0.22 7.98 38.73
C ARG A 373 -0.03 6.89 39.78
N GLY A 374 1.25 6.55 40.06
CA GLY A 374 1.59 5.52 41.06
C GLY A 374 1.49 4.07 40.58
N LYS A 375 1.01 3.83 39.35
CA LYS A 375 1.06 2.53 38.69
C LYS A 375 2.33 2.40 37.87
N ARG A 376 3.06 1.30 38.04
CA ARG A 376 4.27 1.00 37.28
C ARG A 376 3.96 0.03 36.18
N LEU A 377 4.47 0.31 34.96
CA LEU A 377 4.45 -0.65 33.86
C LEU A 377 5.29 -1.88 34.23
N LYS A 378 4.67 -3.07 34.16
CA LYS A 378 5.36 -4.35 34.24
C LYS A 378 5.31 -5.00 32.88
N ILE A 379 6.47 -5.35 32.33
CA ILE A 379 6.59 -6.12 31.10
C ILE A 379 6.95 -7.55 31.51
N TYR A 380 6.11 -8.51 31.13
CA TYR A 380 6.29 -9.91 31.54
C TYR A 380 7.22 -10.66 30.60
N TYR A 381 6.97 -10.55 29.30
CA TYR A 381 7.80 -11.17 28.25
C TYR A 381 7.44 -10.59 26.88
N MET A 382 8.29 -10.89 25.90
CA MET A 382 8.09 -10.53 24.51
C MET A 382 8.32 -11.76 23.63
N THR A 383 7.56 -11.88 22.54
CA THR A 383 7.73 -12.95 21.54
C THR A 383 7.54 -12.41 20.13
N GLN A 384 8.23 -13.00 19.17
CA GLN A 384 8.00 -12.70 17.75
C GLN A 384 6.95 -13.66 17.20
N VAL A 385 5.85 -13.11 16.67
CA VAL A 385 4.69 -13.89 16.19
C VAL A 385 4.69 -14.05 14.69
N SER A 386 5.26 -13.11 13.93
CA SER A 386 5.36 -13.21 12.48
C SER A 386 6.64 -12.58 11.93
N VAL A 387 6.89 -12.87 10.66
CA VAL A 387 7.87 -12.24 9.78
C VAL A 387 7.11 -11.49 8.67
N LYS A 388 7.76 -10.63 7.90
CA LYS A 388 7.20 -9.88 6.75
C LYS A 388 5.91 -9.07 7.03
N PRO A 389 5.90 -8.09 7.97
CA PRO A 389 7.04 -7.58 8.72
C PRO A 389 7.29 -8.34 10.02
N PRO A 390 8.51 -8.30 10.56
CA PRO A 390 8.81 -8.84 11.88
C PRO A 390 7.91 -8.20 12.93
N THR A 391 7.05 -9.00 13.55
CA THR A 391 6.02 -8.55 14.48
C THR A 391 6.25 -9.13 15.86
N PHE A 392 6.33 -8.28 16.86
CA PHE A 392 6.60 -8.63 18.26
C PHE A 392 5.37 -8.34 19.11
N VAL A 393 5.00 -9.30 19.96
CA VAL A 393 3.97 -9.12 20.97
C VAL A 393 4.64 -8.92 22.31
N ILE A 394 4.33 -7.81 22.99
CA ILE A 394 4.81 -7.49 24.33
C ILE A 394 3.64 -7.65 25.30
N PHE A 395 3.81 -8.52 26.29
CA PHE A 395 2.81 -8.76 27.32
C PHE A 395 3.08 -7.90 28.54
N VAL A 396 2.09 -7.09 28.92
CA VAL A 396 2.19 -6.11 30.00
C VAL A 396 1.03 -6.24 30.99
N ASN A 397 1.14 -5.60 32.15
CA ASN A 397 0.08 -5.52 33.14
C ASN A 397 -1.03 -4.52 32.75
N ASP A 398 -0.68 -3.44 32.03
CA ASP A 398 -1.58 -2.39 31.60
C ASP A 398 -1.04 -1.75 30.31
N LYS A 399 -1.81 -1.82 29.20
CA LYS A 399 -1.38 -1.30 27.88
C LYS A 399 -1.29 0.22 27.85
N GLU A 400 -2.10 0.93 28.68
CA GLU A 400 -2.12 2.40 28.70
C GLU A 400 -0.83 2.98 29.27
N LEU A 401 -0.13 2.22 30.11
CA LEU A 401 1.18 2.59 30.64
C LEU A 401 2.32 2.44 29.62
N MET A 402 2.09 1.71 28.51
CA MET A 402 3.10 1.49 27.46
C MET A 402 3.18 2.68 26.53
N HIS A 403 3.88 3.70 26.95
CA HIS A 403 4.06 4.93 26.16
C HIS A 403 4.88 4.65 24.88
N PHE A 404 4.55 5.34 23.78
CA PHE A 404 5.21 5.15 22.48
C PHE A 404 6.73 5.33 22.54
N SER A 405 7.23 6.23 23.39
CA SER A 405 8.67 6.46 23.55
C SER A 405 9.40 5.24 24.09
N TYR A 406 8.74 4.45 24.97
CA TYR A 406 9.33 3.24 25.51
C TYR A 406 9.31 2.09 24.48
N VAL A 407 8.24 2.00 23.68
CA VAL A 407 8.20 1.07 22.52
C VAL A 407 9.37 1.37 21.57
N ARG A 408 9.60 2.65 21.25
CA ARG A 408 10.71 3.08 20.40
C ARG A 408 12.08 2.77 21.00
N TYR A 409 12.22 2.90 22.31
CA TYR A 409 13.43 2.49 23.01
C TYR A 409 13.68 0.99 22.85
N LEU A 410 12.68 0.15 23.09
CA LEU A 410 12.78 -1.30 22.89
C LEU A 410 13.06 -1.67 21.43
N GLU A 411 12.43 -1.00 20.48
CA GLU A 411 12.73 -1.16 19.06
C GLU A 411 14.20 -0.91 18.77
N ASN A 412 14.76 0.19 19.26
CA ASN A 412 16.17 0.51 19.08
C ASN A 412 17.08 -0.58 19.66
N LYS A 413 16.76 -1.13 20.83
CA LYS A 413 17.53 -2.23 21.45
C LYS A 413 17.48 -3.51 20.62
N ILE A 414 16.32 -3.85 20.07
CA ILE A 414 16.17 -5.00 19.16
C ILE A 414 17.00 -4.77 17.88
N ARG A 415 16.97 -3.56 17.31
CA ARG A 415 17.76 -3.23 16.12
C ARG A 415 19.26 -3.23 16.39
N GLU A 416 19.69 -2.74 17.54
CA GLU A 416 21.11 -2.81 17.97
C GLU A 416 21.61 -4.27 18.05
N SER A 417 20.78 -5.18 18.53
CA SER A 417 21.15 -6.59 18.75
C SER A 417 21.04 -7.44 17.46
N PHE A 418 20.03 -7.24 16.64
CA PHE A 418 19.73 -8.13 15.50
C PHE A 418 19.82 -7.45 14.12
N GLY A 419 20.00 -6.15 14.05
CA GLY A 419 20.06 -5.38 12.82
C GLY A 419 18.68 -4.96 12.31
N PHE A 420 17.90 -5.86 11.72
CA PHE A 420 16.61 -5.58 11.07
C PHE A 420 16.68 -4.37 10.13
N ARG A 421 17.76 -4.29 9.34
CA ARG A 421 18.01 -3.21 8.39
C ARG A 421 17.03 -3.29 7.22
N GLY A 422 16.55 -2.15 6.77
CA GLY A 422 15.64 -2.05 5.64
C GLY A 422 14.22 -2.55 5.92
N THR A 423 13.90 -3.05 7.11
CA THR A 423 12.56 -3.55 7.43
C THR A 423 11.95 -2.86 8.65
N PRO A 424 10.67 -2.47 8.62
CA PRO A 424 9.96 -1.96 9.79
C PRO A 424 9.71 -3.07 10.81
N LEU A 425 9.62 -2.71 12.08
CA LEU A 425 9.21 -3.62 13.15
C LEU A 425 7.83 -3.25 13.65
N LYS A 426 6.95 -4.24 13.81
CA LYS A 426 5.61 -4.05 14.34
C LYS A 426 5.54 -4.53 15.79
N PHE A 427 4.97 -3.70 16.67
CA PHE A 427 4.78 -4.04 18.08
C PHE A 427 3.30 -4.08 18.42
N ILE A 428 2.88 -5.18 19.04
CA ILE A 428 1.52 -5.38 19.54
C ILE A 428 1.61 -5.49 21.05
N ILE A 429 0.92 -4.60 21.76
CA ILE A 429 0.89 -4.61 23.22
C ILE A 429 -0.36 -5.38 23.65
N ARG A 430 -0.17 -6.42 24.46
CA ARG A 430 -1.25 -7.22 25.03
C ARG A 430 -1.21 -7.19 26.54
N GLU A 431 -2.36 -7.01 27.15
CA GLU A 431 -2.52 -7.14 28.60
C GLU A 431 -2.61 -8.60 28.99
N ARG A 432 -1.87 -8.95 30.03
CA ARG A 432 -2.01 -10.22 30.72
C ARG A 432 -2.70 -9.96 32.05
N LYS A 433 -3.98 -10.32 32.18
CA LYS A 433 -4.66 -10.32 33.48
C LYS A 433 -3.96 -11.34 34.37
N GLU A 434 -3.43 -10.90 35.53
CA GLU A 434 -3.05 -11.83 36.59
C GLU A 434 -4.31 -12.62 36.95
N LYS A 435 -4.26 -13.94 36.88
CA LYS A 435 -5.32 -14.75 37.50
C LYS A 435 -5.27 -14.42 39.00
N GLU A 436 -6.34 -13.80 39.50
CA GLU A 436 -6.55 -13.73 40.94
C GLU A 436 -6.48 -15.17 41.47
N GLN A 437 -5.48 -15.44 42.32
CA GLN A 437 -5.37 -16.69 43.07
C GLN A 437 -6.31 -16.65 44.25
#